data_22d9e6b0878f0c5f3635aa6bd2e3b050
#
_entry.id   22d9e6b0878f0c5f3635aa6bd2e3b050
#
_cell.length_a   1.000
_cell.length_b   1.000
_cell.length_c   1.000
_cell.angle_alpha   90.00
_cell.angle_beta   90.00
_cell.angle_gamma   90.00
#
_symmetry.space_group_name_H-M   'P 1'
#
loop_
_entity.id
_entity.type
_entity.pdbx_description
1 polymer ?
#
loop_
_entity_poly.entity_id
_entity_poly.type
_entity_poly.pdbx_seq_one_letter_code
_entity_poly.pdbx_strand_id
1 'polypeptide(L)'
;ETKGKNVGMIVSGLLTGILASRVVSGIIGEYLGWRFIFFVAAGMMVICVIIIMRVLPDMPCNFKGRYSDLMKSLFSLVMEYPQLRISSLRAGIAFGSFLALWTSLAFKMEQAPFFAGNNIVGLLGLCGIAGALTASYIGNYVQVLGVKRLNYIGCGLIFAAWFSLYSGQNSYVGIIIGIFIIDIGMQ
;
A
#
# COMPACT_ATOMS: atom_id res chain seq x y z
N GLU A 1 8.65 1.21 -26.57
CA GLU A 1 7.29 0.73 -26.25
C GLU A 1 7.27 -0.42 -25.23
N THR A 2 8.21 -1.36 -25.27
CA THR A 2 8.27 -2.52 -24.37
C THR A 2 8.55 -2.16 -22.90
N LYS A 3 9.33 -1.11 -22.61
CA LYS A 3 9.68 -0.71 -21.25
C LYS A 3 8.45 -0.26 -20.42
N GLY A 4 7.58 0.56 -21.02
CA GLY A 4 6.36 1.02 -20.36
C GLY A 4 5.38 -0.12 -20.06
N LYS A 5 5.22 -1.06 -20.99
CA LYS A 5 4.39 -2.25 -20.84
C LYS A 5 4.88 -3.15 -19.69
N ASN A 6 6.18 -3.36 -19.60
CA ASN A 6 6.79 -4.18 -18.55
C ASN A 6 6.63 -3.53 -17.17
N VAL A 7 6.85 -2.22 -17.05
CA VAL A 7 6.62 -1.47 -15.80
C VAL A 7 5.15 -1.55 -15.40
N GLY A 8 4.22 -1.37 -16.34
CA GLY A 8 2.78 -1.49 -16.08
C GLY A 8 2.40 -2.88 -15.56
N MET A 9 2.99 -3.94 -16.13
CA MET A 9 2.75 -5.32 -15.69
C MET A 9 3.26 -5.56 -14.26
N ILE A 10 4.45 -5.04 -13.93
CA ILE A 10 5.02 -5.14 -12.57
C ILE A 10 4.12 -4.41 -11.55
N VAL A 11 3.70 -3.19 -11.87
CA VAL A 11 2.82 -2.39 -10.99
C VAL A 11 1.46 -3.08 -10.81
N SER A 12 0.88 -3.62 -11.88
CA SER A 12 -0.37 -4.38 -11.80
C SER A 12 -0.23 -5.63 -10.91
N GLY A 13 0.88 -6.35 -11.03
CA GLY A 13 1.20 -7.48 -10.16
C GLY A 13 1.32 -7.08 -8.69
N LEU A 14 1.99 -5.95 -8.41
CA LEU A 14 2.12 -5.39 -7.06
C LEU A 14 0.74 -5.07 -6.46
N LEU A 15 -0.09 -4.34 -7.19
CA LEU A 15 -1.44 -3.96 -6.72
C LEU A 15 -2.33 -5.19 -6.50
N THR A 16 -2.32 -6.12 -7.45
CA THR A 16 -3.06 -7.39 -7.31
C THR A 16 -2.59 -8.18 -6.10
N GLY A 17 -1.28 -8.25 -5.85
CA GLY A 17 -0.71 -8.92 -4.69
C GLY A 17 -1.13 -8.29 -3.36
N ILE A 18 -1.14 -6.95 -3.27
CA ILE A 18 -1.60 -6.23 -2.08
C ILE A 18 -3.07 -6.54 -1.78
N LEU A 19 -3.93 -6.54 -2.79
CA LEU A 19 -5.35 -6.80 -2.61
C LEU A 19 -5.61 -8.28 -2.29
N ALA A 20 -4.99 -9.18 -3.05
CA ALA A 20 -5.14 -10.62 -2.84
C ALA A 20 -4.64 -11.05 -1.46
N SER A 21 -3.52 -10.50 -0.98
CA SER A 21 -2.97 -10.84 0.33
C SER A 21 -3.94 -10.54 1.48
N ARG A 22 -4.72 -9.46 1.39
CA ARG A 22 -5.72 -9.10 2.41
C ARG A 22 -6.85 -10.11 2.48
N VAL A 23 -7.39 -10.50 1.33
CA VAL A 23 -8.47 -11.51 1.26
C VAL A 23 -7.96 -12.87 1.73
N VAL A 24 -6.81 -13.29 1.22
CA VAL A 24 -6.20 -14.59 1.58
C VAL A 24 -5.86 -14.65 3.07
N SER A 25 -5.24 -13.59 3.62
CA SER A 25 -4.91 -13.54 5.04
C SER A 25 -6.16 -13.49 5.93
N GLY A 26 -7.22 -12.78 5.51
CA GLY A 26 -8.49 -12.75 6.21
C GLY A 26 -9.12 -14.15 6.30
N ILE A 27 -9.17 -14.88 5.19
CA ILE A 27 -9.70 -16.24 5.13
C ILE A 27 -8.84 -17.20 5.97
N ILE A 28 -7.53 -17.19 5.79
CA ILE A 28 -6.62 -18.06 6.55
C ILE A 28 -6.70 -17.74 8.04
N GLY A 29 -6.74 -16.46 8.41
CA GLY A 29 -6.84 -16.02 9.79
C GLY A 29 -8.10 -16.51 10.49
N GLU A 30 -9.23 -16.54 9.79
CA GLU A 30 -10.52 -16.99 10.30
C GLU A 30 -10.57 -18.51 10.50
N TYR A 31 -10.10 -19.29 9.52
CA TYR A 31 -10.28 -20.76 9.54
C TYR A 31 -9.11 -21.53 10.13
N LEU A 32 -7.88 -21.04 9.96
CA LEU A 32 -6.63 -21.74 10.35
C LEU A 32 -5.85 -21.01 11.45
N GLY A 33 -6.27 -19.80 11.78
CA GLY A 33 -5.61 -18.96 12.76
C GLY A 33 -4.43 -18.16 12.19
N TRP A 34 -4.11 -17.08 12.90
CA TRP A 34 -3.12 -16.08 12.46
C TRP A 34 -1.70 -16.63 12.23
N ARG A 35 -1.30 -17.67 12.95
CA ARG A 35 0.04 -18.27 12.80
C ARG A 35 0.23 -18.93 11.43
N PHE A 36 -0.82 -19.47 10.86
CA PHE A 36 -0.77 -20.12 9.56
C PHE A 36 -0.47 -19.15 8.42
N ILE A 37 -0.86 -17.87 8.56
CA ILE A 37 -0.55 -16.81 7.60
C ILE A 37 0.97 -16.68 7.40
N PHE A 38 1.75 -16.75 8.48
CA PHE A 38 3.21 -16.65 8.40
C PHE A 38 3.83 -17.87 7.72
N PHE A 39 3.30 -19.08 7.93
CA PHE A 39 3.79 -20.27 7.21
C PHE A 39 3.50 -20.19 5.72
N VAL A 40 2.32 -19.72 5.33
CA VAL A 40 1.96 -19.51 3.92
C VAL A 40 2.86 -18.43 3.31
N ALA A 41 3.06 -17.31 3.99
CA ALA A 41 3.95 -16.25 3.53
C ALA A 41 5.40 -16.74 3.37
N ALA A 42 5.90 -17.51 4.33
CA ALA A 42 7.25 -18.10 4.24
C ALA A 42 7.37 -19.07 3.05
N GLY A 43 6.38 -19.91 2.83
CA GLY A 43 6.33 -20.82 1.68
C GLY A 43 6.33 -20.06 0.35
N MET A 44 5.51 -19.00 0.23
CA MET A 44 5.50 -18.14 -0.94
C MET A 44 6.85 -17.45 -1.18
N MET A 45 7.52 -16.98 -0.11
CA MET A 45 8.85 -16.37 -0.23
C MET A 45 9.90 -17.37 -0.73
N VAL A 46 9.87 -18.62 -0.25
CA VAL A 46 10.76 -19.68 -0.76
C VAL A 46 10.52 -19.93 -2.24
N ILE A 47 9.26 -20.02 -2.66
CA ILE A 47 8.91 -20.18 -4.09
C ILE A 47 9.43 -18.98 -4.90
N CYS A 48 9.23 -17.75 -4.44
CA CYS A 48 9.73 -16.54 -5.10
C CYS A 48 11.26 -16.57 -5.24
N VAL A 49 11.99 -16.96 -4.19
CA VAL A 49 13.45 -17.08 -4.25
C VAL A 49 13.87 -18.10 -5.29
N ILE A 50 13.24 -19.27 -5.33
CA ILE A 50 13.55 -20.30 -6.31
C ILE A 50 13.30 -19.80 -7.75
N ILE A 51 12.18 -19.12 -7.97
CA ILE A 51 11.85 -18.54 -9.28
C ILE A 51 12.89 -17.49 -9.67
N ILE A 52 13.25 -16.57 -8.78
CA ILE A 52 14.24 -15.53 -9.04
C ILE A 52 15.58 -16.16 -9.40
N MET A 53 16.04 -17.14 -8.64
CA MET A 53 17.31 -17.85 -8.91
C MET A 53 17.34 -18.60 -10.26
N ARG A 54 16.15 -19.01 -10.77
CA ARG A 54 16.05 -19.74 -12.05
C ARG A 54 15.85 -18.83 -13.25
N VAL A 55 15.19 -17.68 -13.06
CA VAL A 55 14.72 -16.83 -14.16
C VAL A 55 15.58 -15.58 -14.32
N LEU A 56 16.13 -15.05 -13.21
CA LEU A 56 16.90 -13.80 -13.27
C LEU A 56 18.30 -14.09 -13.84
N PRO A 57 18.70 -13.42 -14.96
CA PRO A 57 20.04 -13.53 -15.47
C PRO A 57 21.05 -12.88 -14.52
N ASP A 58 22.27 -13.41 -14.51
CA ASP A 58 23.37 -12.81 -13.76
C ASP A 58 23.66 -11.41 -14.29
N MET A 59 23.39 -10.41 -13.45
CA MET A 59 23.69 -9.01 -13.77
C MET A 59 25.05 -8.61 -13.21
N PRO A 60 25.94 -8.05 -14.04
CA PRO A 60 27.22 -7.59 -13.56
C PRO A 60 27.02 -6.47 -12.53
N CYS A 61 27.60 -6.65 -11.36
CA CYS A 61 27.58 -5.64 -10.31
C CYS A 61 28.53 -4.50 -10.69
N ASN A 62 27.98 -3.36 -11.09
CA ASN A 62 28.77 -2.18 -11.46
C ASN A 62 29.27 -1.39 -10.22
N PHE A 63 28.74 -1.67 -9.05
CA PHE A 63 29.14 -1.00 -7.81
C PHE A 63 30.29 -1.78 -7.15
N LYS A 64 31.48 -1.19 -7.13
CA LYS A 64 32.70 -1.75 -6.53
C LYS A 64 32.95 -1.26 -5.10
N GLY A 65 32.08 -0.44 -4.53
CA GLY A 65 32.19 0.10 -3.17
C GLY A 65 31.68 -0.88 -2.10
N ARG A 66 31.97 -0.57 -0.84
CA ARG A 66 31.46 -1.32 0.30
C ARG A 66 29.96 -0.99 0.52
N TYR A 67 29.20 -1.93 1.06
CA TYR A 67 27.79 -1.70 1.42
C TYR A 67 27.59 -0.49 2.33
N SER A 68 28.56 -0.23 3.25
CA SER A 68 28.57 0.95 4.10
C SER A 68 28.63 2.27 3.31
N ASP A 69 29.32 2.29 2.17
CA ASP A 69 29.44 3.49 1.34
C ASP A 69 28.11 3.76 0.61
N LEU A 70 27.42 2.70 0.22
CA LEU A 70 26.07 2.79 -0.32
C LEU A 70 25.09 3.38 0.71
N MET A 71 25.13 2.91 1.96
CA MET A 71 24.27 3.43 3.02
C MET A 71 24.59 4.90 3.34
N LYS A 72 25.89 5.27 3.38
CA LYS A 72 26.31 6.67 3.55
C LYS A 72 25.83 7.55 2.40
N SER A 73 25.86 7.04 1.16
CA SER A 73 25.39 7.80 -0.01
C SER A 73 23.90 8.10 0.08
N LEU A 74 23.08 7.18 0.58
CA LEU A 74 21.64 7.41 0.80
C LEU A 74 21.42 8.53 1.83
N PHE A 75 22.19 8.51 2.92
CA PHE A 75 22.12 9.56 3.93
C PHE A 75 22.58 10.92 3.38
N SER A 76 23.66 10.92 2.61
CA SER A 76 24.15 12.13 1.92
C SER A 76 23.08 12.70 0.97
N LEU A 77 22.41 11.86 0.17
CA LEU A 77 21.34 12.29 -0.73
C LEU A 77 20.17 12.95 0.03
N VAL A 78 19.77 12.38 1.16
CA VAL A 78 18.71 12.95 1.99
C VAL A 78 19.12 14.32 2.56
N MET A 79 20.41 14.49 2.91
CA MET A 79 20.92 15.78 3.41
C MET A 79 21.07 16.82 2.31
N GLU A 80 21.50 16.40 1.12
CA GLU A 80 21.78 17.28 -0.03
C GLU A 80 20.49 17.80 -0.69
N TYR A 81 19.44 16.96 -0.77
CA TYR A 81 18.20 17.31 -1.49
C TYR A 81 17.03 17.59 -0.54
N PRO A 82 16.73 18.88 -0.21
CA PRO A 82 15.60 19.24 0.66
C PRO A 82 14.23 18.74 0.16
N GLN A 83 14.07 18.71 -1.17
CA GLN A 83 12.81 18.22 -1.77
C GLN A 83 12.60 16.73 -1.51
N LEU A 84 13.68 15.94 -1.48
CA LEU A 84 13.61 14.51 -1.15
C LEU A 84 13.12 14.32 0.31
N ARG A 85 13.64 15.10 1.25
CA ARG A 85 13.21 15.06 2.66
C ARG A 85 11.73 15.35 2.82
N ILE A 86 11.25 16.43 2.20
CA ILE A 86 9.85 16.85 2.27
C ILE A 86 8.96 15.78 1.63
N SER A 87 9.34 15.24 0.48
CA SER A 87 8.57 14.21 -0.21
C SER A 87 8.53 12.90 0.57
N SER A 88 9.66 12.48 1.15
CA SER A 88 9.74 11.26 1.97
C SER A 88 8.95 11.40 3.27
N LEU A 89 9.04 12.56 3.94
CA LEU A 89 8.26 12.82 5.15
C LEU A 89 6.77 12.79 4.87
N ARG A 90 6.33 13.44 3.80
CA ARG A 90 4.92 13.46 3.38
C ARG A 90 4.43 12.06 3.02
N ALA A 91 5.19 11.31 2.22
CA ALA A 91 4.85 9.93 1.89
C ALA A 91 4.80 9.05 3.14
N GLY A 92 5.73 9.22 4.07
CA GLY A 92 5.76 8.51 5.35
C GLY A 92 4.54 8.78 6.22
N ILE A 93 4.12 10.05 6.35
CA ILE A 93 2.91 10.44 7.10
C ILE A 93 1.65 9.85 6.44
N ALA A 94 1.52 9.99 5.11
CA ALA A 94 0.38 9.47 4.37
C ALA A 94 0.29 7.94 4.51
N PHE A 95 1.39 7.24 4.30
CA PHE A 95 1.44 5.78 4.43
C PHE A 95 1.23 5.31 5.88
N GLY A 96 1.79 6.03 6.85
CA GLY A 96 1.54 5.78 8.28
C GLY A 96 0.07 5.94 8.65
N SER A 97 -0.59 6.99 8.14
CA SER A 97 -2.04 7.20 8.30
C SER A 97 -2.86 6.03 7.71
N PHE A 98 -2.47 5.57 6.54
CA PHE A 98 -3.10 4.41 5.89
C PHE A 98 -2.92 3.11 6.69
N LEU A 99 -1.72 2.84 7.19
CA LEU A 99 -1.47 1.68 8.04
C LEU A 99 -2.24 1.77 9.35
N ALA A 100 -2.32 2.95 9.97
CA ALA A 100 -3.09 3.19 11.19
C ALA A 100 -4.57 2.88 10.97
N LEU A 101 -5.15 3.26 9.82
CA LEU A 101 -6.52 2.89 9.47
C LEU A 101 -6.71 1.38 9.50
N TRP A 102 -5.88 0.64 8.76
CA TRP A 102 -6.06 -0.82 8.64
C TRP A 102 -5.87 -1.56 9.95
N THR A 103 -4.92 -1.10 10.77
CA THR A 103 -4.72 -1.67 12.12
C THR A 103 -5.92 -1.38 13.02
N SER A 104 -6.37 -0.14 13.06
CA SER A 104 -7.52 0.27 13.89
C SER A 104 -8.83 -0.37 13.43
N LEU A 105 -8.99 -0.54 12.10
CA LEU A 105 -10.18 -1.15 11.51
C LEU A 105 -10.36 -2.60 11.95
N ALA A 106 -9.28 -3.37 12.02
CA ALA A 106 -9.33 -4.76 12.47
C ALA A 106 -9.92 -4.83 13.90
N PHE A 107 -9.38 -4.04 14.83
CA PHE A 107 -9.89 -3.98 16.20
C PHE A 107 -11.32 -3.44 16.29
N LYS A 108 -11.68 -2.46 15.47
CA LYS A 108 -13.03 -1.89 15.46
C LYS A 108 -14.07 -2.88 14.97
N MET A 109 -13.72 -3.71 13.97
CA MET A 109 -14.62 -4.73 13.43
C MET A 109 -14.91 -5.85 14.44
N GLU A 110 -13.97 -6.20 15.32
CA GLU A 110 -14.17 -7.21 16.36
C GLU A 110 -15.10 -6.74 17.48
N GLN A 111 -15.31 -5.41 17.62
CA GLN A 111 -16.12 -4.81 18.69
C GLN A 111 -17.55 -4.55 18.25
N ALA A 112 -18.42 -4.22 19.25
CA ALA A 112 -19.77 -3.74 18.97
C ALA A 112 -19.75 -2.47 18.09
N PRO A 113 -20.66 -2.28 17.17
CA PRO A 113 -21.84 -3.10 16.88
C PRO A 113 -21.59 -4.24 15.84
N PHE A 114 -20.36 -4.40 15.33
CA PHE A 114 -20.08 -5.22 14.15
C PHE A 114 -19.90 -6.70 14.49
N PHE A 115 -19.09 -7.02 15.52
CA PHE A 115 -18.70 -8.40 15.88
C PHE A 115 -18.28 -9.24 14.66
N ALA A 116 -17.51 -8.61 13.75
CA ALA A 116 -17.16 -9.18 12.47
C ALA A 116 -15.80 -9.89 12.56
N GLY A 117 -15.72 -11.03 11.90
CA GLY A 117 -14.47 -11.81 11.81
C GLY A 117 -13.44 -11.21 10.85
N ASN A 118 -12.24 -11.78 10.85
CA ASN A 118 -11.11 -11.35 10.01
C ASN A 118 -11.39 -11.43 8.50
N ASN A 119 -12.28 -12.35 8.09
CA ASN A 119 -12.74 -12.49 6.71
C ASN A 119 -13.43 -11.20 6.20
N ILE A 120 -14.25 -10.54 7.03
CA ILE A 120 -14.92 -9.29 6.65
C ILE A 120 -13.91 -8.15 6.51
N VAL A 121 -12.93 -8.06 7.43
CA VAL A 121 -11.83 -7.08 7.31
C VAL A 121 -11.04 -7.30 6.02
N GLY A 122 -10.76 -8.56 5.67
CA GLY A 122 -10.12 -8.93 4.40
C GLY A 122 -10.94 -8.51 3.18
N LEU A 123 -12.27 -8.70 3.21
CA LEU A 123 -13.18 -8.28 2.13
C LEU A 123 -13.25 -6.75 1.99
N LEU A 124 -13.22 -6.01 3.09
CA LEU A 124 -13.13 -4.54 3.04
C LEU A 124 -11.87 -4.07 2.30
N GLY A 125 -10.81 -4.90 2.28
CA GLY A 125 -9.63 -4.65 1.47
C GLY A 125 -9.89 -4.55 -0.03
N LEU A 126 -10.97 -5.16 -0.53
CA LEU A 126 -11.36 -5.04 -1.94
C LEU A 126 -11.78 -3.62 -2.33
N CYS A 127 -12.17 -2.78 -1.36
CA CYS A 127 -12.41 -1.36 -1.61
C CYS A 127 -11.15 -0.67 -2.17
N GLY A 128 -9.97 -1.18 -1.85
CA GLY A 128 -8.69 -0.69 -2.39
C GLY A 128 -8.54 -0.86 -3.91
N ILE A 129 -9.38 -1.69 -4.56
CA ILE A 129 -9.44 -1.78 -6.02
C ILE A 129 -9.77 -0.43 -6.63
N ALA A 130 -10.67 0.32 -6.00
CA ALA A 130 -11.03 1.66 -6.46
C ALA A 130 -9.85 2.63 -6.41
N GLY A 131 -9.04 2.60 -5.34
CA GLY A 131 -7.78 3.34 -5.26
C GLY A 131 -6.81 2.95 -6.39
N ALA A 132 -6.63 1.65 -6.62
CA ALA A 132 -5.76 1.15 -7.68
C ALA A 132 -6.22 1.59 -9.09
N LEU A 133 -7.52 1.59 -9.36
CA LEU A 133 -8.07 2.08 -10.62
C LEU A 133 -7.88 3.59 -10.77
N THR A 134 -8.11 4.36 -9.72
CA THR A 134 -7.93 5.82 -9.75
C THR A 134 -6.47 6.22 -9.96
N ALA A 135 -5.49 5.46 -9.47
CA ALA A 135 -4.07 5.71 -9.69
C ALA A 135 -3.73 5.83 -11.18
N SER A 136 -4.29 4.94 -12.00
CA SER A 136 -4.06 4.93 -13.45
C SER A 136 -4.60 6.20 -14.12
N TYR A 137 -5.71 6.75 -13.63
CA TYR A 137 -6.29 7.99 -14.14
C TYR A 137 -5.58 9.24 -13.62
N ILE A 138 -5.23 9.27 -12.33
CA ILE A 138 -4.53 10.40 -11.69
C ILE A 138 -3.20 10.69 -12.36
N GLY A 139 -2.46 9.64 -12.78
CA GLY A 139 -1.21 9.80 -13.52
C GLY A 139 -1.32 10.71 -14.75
N ASN A 140 -2.45 10.69 -15.45
CA ASN A 140 -2.70 11.56 -16.61
C ASN A 140 -2.94 13.03 -16.20
N TYR A 141 -3.50 13.26 -15.02
CA TYR A 141 -3.79 14.61 -14.52
C TYR A 141 -2.57 15.30 -13.91
N VAL A 142 -1.49 14.54 -13.58
CA VAL A 142 -0.25 15.12 -13.06
C VAL A 142 0.33 16.18 -13.99
N GLN A 143 0.25 15.96 -15.31
CA GLN A 143 0.74 16.89 -16.31
C GLN A 143 -0.10 18.18 -16.41
N VAL A 144 -1.41 18.10 -16.12
CA VAL A 144 -2.36 19.21 -16.24
C VAL A 144 -2.45 20.02 -14.95
N LEU A 145 -2.59 19.36 -13.81
CA LEU A 145 -2.80 20.00 -12.51
C LEU A 145 -1.50 20.32 -11.77
N GLY A 146 -0.43 19.61 -12.10
CA GLY A 146 0.85 19.70 -11.44
C GLY A 146 0.88 18.97 -10.09
N VAL A 147 2.06 18.44 -9.73
CA VAL A 147 2.31 17.62 -8.53
C VAL A 147 1.87 18.32 -7.24
N LYS A 148 2.08 19.64 -7.13
CA LYS A 148 1.72 20.41 -5.92
C LYS A 148 0.21 20.36 -5.63
N ARG A 149 -0.63 20.64 -6.64
CA ARG A 149 -2.08 20.66 -6.47
C ARG A 149 -2.64 19.28 -6.14
N LEU A 150 -2.16 18.26 -6.84
CA LEU A 150 -2.58 16.88 -6.56
C LEU A 150 -2.23 16.45 -5.14
N ASN A 151 -1.06 16.82 -4.64
CA ASN A 151 -0.69 16.54 -3.25
C ASN A 151 -1.61 17.24 -2.22
N TYR A 152 -2.04 18.48 -2.48
CA TYR A 152 -3.00 19.14 -1.59
C TYR A 152 -4.37 18.47 -1.63
N ILE A 153 -4.82 18.05 -2.80
CA ILE A 153 -6.08 17.31 -2.96
C ILE A 153 -5.98 15.97 -2.21
N GLY A 154 -4.89 15.21 -2.37
CA GLY A 154 -4.66 13.95 -1.66
C GLY A 154 -4.66 14.13 -0.13
N CYS A 155 -3.95 15.13 0.39
CA CYS A 155 -3.98 15.44 1.82
C CYS A 155 -5.39 15.81 2.30
N GLY A 156 -6.13 16.60 1.53
CA GLY A 156 -7.52 16.95 1.83
C GLY A 156 -8.44 15.73 1.85
N LEU A 157 -8.26 14.81 0.91
CA LEU A 157 -9.02 13.55 0.87
C LEU A 157 -8.69 12.65 2.06
N ILE A 158 -7.43 12.51 2.45
CA ILE A 158 -7.04 11.75 3.64
C ILE A 158 -7.68 12.35 4.90
N PHE A 159 -7.66 13.67 5.03
CA PHE A 159 -8.33 14.36 6.15
C PHE A 159 -9.84 14.12 6.14
N ALA A 160 -10.49 14.28 4.99
CA ALA A 160 -11.93 14.02 4.83
C ALA A 160 -12.28 12.54 5.12
N ALA A 161 -11.40 11.59 4.75
CA ALA A 161 -11.57 10.19 5.05
C ALA A 161 -11.61 9.91 6.56
N TRP A 162 -10.68 10.49 7.33
CA TRP A 162 -10.68 10.36 8.79
C TRP A 162 -11.92 10.97 9.43
N PHE A 163 -12.38 12.10 8.94
CA PHE A 163 -13.62 12.71 9.40
C PHE A 163 -14.84 11.84 9.09
N SER A 164 -14.91 11.27 7.88
CA SER A 164 -15.95 10.32 7.48
C SER A 164 -15.95 9.06 8.33
N LEU A 165 -14.78 8.49 8.61
CA LEU A 165 -14.61 7.31 9.45
C LEU A 165 -15.04 7.60 10.89
N TYR A 166 -14.72 8.76 11.43
CA TYR A 166 -15.15 9.17 12.77
C TYR A 166 -16.66 9.32 12.85
N SER A 167 -17.27 10.00 11.88
CA SER A 167 -18.71 10.24 11.83
C SER A 167 -19.52 8.96 11.57
N GLY A 168 -18.99 8.08 10.71
CA GLY A 168 -19.63 6.83 10.29
C GLY A 168 -19.14 5.58 11.03
N GLN A 169 -18.43 5.72 12.14
CA GLN A 169 -17.75 4.61 12.84
C GLN A 169 -18.62 3.46 13.32
N ASN A 170 -19.93 3.61 13.38
CA ASN A 170 -20.89 2.58 13.78
C ASN A 170 -21.72 2.02 12.61
N SER A 171 -21.38 2.41 11.38
CA SER A 171 -22.06 1.97 10.16
C SER A 171 -21.08 1.37 9.16
N TYR A 172 -21.41 0.20 8.62
CA TYR A 172 -20.63 -0.39 7.52
C TYR A 172 -20.47 0.58 6.34
N VAL A 173 -21.55 1.28 5.98
CA VAL A 173 -21.53 2.24 4.87
C VAL A 173 -20.54 3.38 5.13
N GLY A 174 -20.54 3.94 6.36
CA GLY A 174 -19.61 5.00 6.73
C GLY A 174 -18.16 4.55 6.69
N ILE A 175 -17.88 3.33 7.13
CA ILE A 175 -16.55 2.73 7.07
C ILE A 175 -16.10 2.50 5.62
N ILE A 176 -16.96 1.93 4.77
CA ILE A 176 -16.65 1.69 3.35
C ILE A 176 -16.36 3.01 2.62
N ILE A 177 -17.18 4.04 2.84
CA ILE A 177 -16.95 5.37 2.25
C ILE A 177 -15.60 5.94 2.71
N GLY A 178 -15.29 5.84 3.99
CA GLY A 178 -14.02 6.32 4.55
C GLY A 178 -12.80 5.58 3.96
N ILE A 179 -12.87 4.25 3.83
CA ILE A 179 -11.84 3.44 3.19
C ILE A 179 -11.66 3.86 1.73
N PHE A 180 -12.75 4.02 1.01
CA PHE A 180 -12.73 4.41 -0.40
C PHE A 180 -12.06 5.79 -0.60
N ILE A 181 -12.40 6.76 0.23
CA ILE A 181 -11.82 8.11 0.16
C ILE A 181 -10.32 8.09 0.50
N ILE A 182 -9.89 7.33 1.52
CA ILE A 182 -8.48 7.28 1.90
C ILE A 182 -7.65 6.57 0.83
N ASP A 183 -8.18 5.51 0.22
CA ASP A 183 -7.51 4.79 -0.86
C ASP A 183 -7.31 5.69 -2.08
N ILE A 184 -8.29 6.51 -2.43
CA ILE A 184 -8.14 7.51 -3.50
C ILE A 184 -7.12 8.59 -3.10
N GLY A 185 -7.18 9.08 -1.87
CA GLY A 185 -6.28 10.13 -1.39
C GLY A 185 -4.81 9.71 -1.29
N MET A 186 -4.54 8.41 -1.20
CA MET A 186 -3.19 7.83 -1.14
C MET A 186 -2.51 7.74 -2.51
N GLN A 187 -3.26 7.65 -3.61
CA GLN A 187 -2.75 7.52 -4.99
C GLN A 187 -2.27 8.85 -5.56
#